data_3872cc06fb5beba47b8deb492bd9e879
#
_entry.id   3872cc06fb5beba47b8deb492bd9e879
#
_cell.length_a   1.000
_cell.length_b   1.000
_cell.length_c   1.000
_cell.angle_alpha   90.00
_cell.angle_beta   90.00
_cell.angle_gamma   90.00
#
_symmetry.space_group_name_H-M   'P 1'
#
loop_
_entity.id
_entity.type
_entity.pdbx_description
1 polymer ?
#
loop_
_entity_poly.entity_id
_entity_poly.type
_entity_poly.pdbx_seq_one_letter_code
_entity_poly.pdbx_strand_id
1 'polypeptide(L)'
;MSEQYIVSARKYRPQTFDTVIGQEHITTTLKNAIRNQHLAHAYLFCGPRGVGKTTCARILAKTINCEHPTADTEACGECATCKSFGDNTSFNIFELDAASNNSVDDIRELVNQVRFAPQQGKYKIYIIDEVHMLSQAAFNAFLKTLEEPPPYAIFILATTEKHKILPTILSRCQIFDFKRITTGDIVYHLKTIVKNEHIEAQDAALHVIAQKSEGCMRDALSMLDRISGFTEGKLTYTGTMEHLNMLDADFYFRLADQLLAQDISSTLLLLDEVLDKGFEGNVIIEGMEEHLRNLLLCKDERMVRLLDVPDDHKPVYFQKASQTPPSFILSALNVLNDSEVNYKNSTNKRLHLEMCFIRLCYLLQEIQASDVKKKSEPEPVIVSVPVSQAKPAPETVPKPLAEQKPNVQSPSAVYKSSDALAPKEPANTNRRISKGLLDDIDDLVNTPKEASEDEVKKELTQQEIDQLFHQYKETLREEKKSVYHSQFTRMILEKISEEEIRFIAPDEMAESCVKEQRNFLSEYFQAYIGRILRITSEVRKDTTDDNTQKKIMSKQDMYDAMLAKNPNLSLLRNKLNLHIDF
;
A
#
# COMPACT_ATOMS: atom_id res chain seq x y z
N MET A 1 -33.16 -23.98 24.45
CA MET A 1 -32.31 -23.96 23.23
C MET A 1 -31.20 -22.99 23.50
N SER A 2 -29.94 -23.41 23.55
CA SER A 2 -28.81 -22.50 23.71
C SER A 2 -28.77 -21.60 22.48
N GLU A 3 -28.97 -20.29 22.67
CA GLU A 3 -28.77 -19.32 21.60
C GLU A 3 -27.34 -19.49 21.05
N GLN A 4 -27.25 -19.75 19.79
CA GLN A 4 -25.94 -19.84 19.13
C GLN A 4 -25.26 -18.47 19.26
N TYR A 5 -24.07 -18.44 19.86
CA TYR A 5 -23.26 -17.24 19.95
C TYR A 5 -23.01 -16.64 18.57
N ILE A 6 -23.45 -15.42 18.35
CA ILE A 6 -23.22 -14.67 17.11
C ILE A 6 -22.24 -13.55 17.40
N VAL A 7 -21.11 -13.50 16.70
CA VAL A 7 -20.07 -12.46 16.82
C VAL A 7 -20.70 -11.07 16.60
N SER A 8 -20.36 -10.09 17.46
CA SER A 8 -20.92 -8.73 17.41
C SER A 8 -20.78 -8.05 16.07
N ALA A 9 -19.67 -8.26 15.36
CA ALA A 9 -19.47 -7.75 14.01
C ALA A 9 -20.53 -8.23 12.99
N ARG A 10 -21.22 -9.35 13.24
CA ARG A 10 -22.34 -9.85 12.44
C ARG A 10 -23.69 -9.42 13.03
N LYS A 11 -23.86 -9.50 14.35
CA LYS A 11 -25.09 -9.16 15.08
C LYS A 11 -25.44 -7.69 14.90
N TYR A 12 -24.45 -6.78 15.00
CA TYR A 12 -24.61 -5.34 14.91
C TYR A 12 -24.27 -4.78 13.51
N ARG A 13 -24.29 -5.63 12.48
CA ARG A 13 -24.08 -5.15 11.11
C ARG A 13 -25.25 -4.24 10.71
N PRO A 14 -25.00 -2.99 10.29
CA PRO A 14 -26.06 -2.06 9.86
C PRO A 14 -26.99 -2.66 8.82
N GLN A 15 -28.30 -2.44 9.02
CA GLN A 15 -29.36 -2.94 8.11
C GLN A 15 -30.02 -1.81 7.31
N THR A 16 -29.79 -0.56 7.69
CA THR A 16 -30.31 0.67 7.08
C THR A 16 -29.19 1.69 6.91
N PHE A 17 -29.34 2.64 5.98
CA PHE A 17 -28.34 3.69 5.79
C PHE A 17 -28.16 4.58 7.02
N ASP A 18 -29.21 4.81 7.80
CA ASP A 18 -29.16 5.65 9.02
C ASP A 18 -28.37 5.00 10.15
N THR A 19 -28.20 3.67 10.11
CA THR A 19 -27.39 2.94 11.10
C THR A 19 -25.92 2.82 10.71
N VAL A 20 -25.53 3.29 9.51
CA VAL A 20 -24.14 3.31 9.06
C VAL A 20 -23.42 4.50 9.68
N ILE A 21 -22.32 4.22 10.39
CA ILE A 21 -21.60 5.22 11.17
C ILE A 21 -20.42 5.77 10.36
N GLY A 22 -20.22 7.10 10.46
CA GLY A 22 -19.05 7.80 9.91
C GLY A 22 -19.00 7.90 8.38
N GLN A 23 -20.09 7.52 7.66
CA GLN A 23 -20.16 7.56 6.19
C GLN A 23 -21.36 8.37 5.68
N GLU A 24 -21.77 9.39 6.40
CA GLU A 24 -22.99 10.19 6.11
C GLU A 24 -22.99 10.79 4.70
N HIS A 25 -21.83 11.22 4.20
CA HIS A 25 -21.67 11.76 2.84
C HIS A 25 -22.01 10.73 1.76
N ILE A 26 -21.71 9.43 1.99
CA ILE A 26 -22.01 8.34 1.07
C ILE A 26 -23.48 7.96 1.18
N THR A 27 -23.98 7.72 2.40
CA THR A 27 -25.36 7.30 2.64
C THR A 27 -26.35 8.34 2.13
N THR A 28 -26.10 9.62 2.35
CA THR A 28 -26.91 10.72 1.80
C THR A 28 -26.91 10.74 0.28
N THR A 29 -25.75 10.56 -0.36
CA THR A 29 -25.65 10.55 -1.82
C THR A 29 -26.40 9.36 -2.42
N LEU A 30 -26.27 8.16 -1.81
CA LEU A 30 -26.97 6.96 -2.25
C LEU A 30 -28.50 7.08 -2.07
N LYS A 31 -28.97 7.62 -0.93
CA LYS A 31 -30.40 7.91 -0.70
C LYS A 31 -30.96 8.89 -1.75
N ASN A 32 -30.22 9.94 -2.07
CA ASN A 32 -30.61 10.89 -3.12
C ASN A 32 -30.67 10.25 -4.51
N ALA A 33 -29.71 9.39 -4.86
CA ALA A 33 -29.72 8.66 -6.13
C ALA A 33 -30.96 7.74 -6.24
N ILE A 34 -31.34 7.06 -5.18
CA ILE A 34 -32.54 6.21 -5.13
C ILE A 34 -33.82 7.06 -5.24
N ARG A 35 -33.90 8.15 -4.47
CA ARG A 35 -35.07 9.06 -4.44
C ARG A 35 -35.34 9.66 -5.81
N ASN A 36 -34.27 10.06 -6.50
CA ASN A 36 -34.35 10.70 -7.82
C ASN A 36 -34.42 9.68 -8.97
N GLN A 37 -34.38 8.38 -8.69
CA GLN A 37 -34.36 7.29 -9.68
C GLN A 37 -33.16 7.39 -10.67
N HIS A 38 -32.07 8.02 -10.27
CA HIS A 38 -30.84 8.15 -11.03
C HIS A 38 -29.81 7.13 -10.53
N LEU A 39 -30.07 5.86 -10.81
CA LEU A 39 -29.18 4.78 -10.43
C LEU A 39 -28.13 4.56 -11.53
N ALA A 40 -26.87 4.49 -11.16
CA ALA A 40 -25.80 4.05 -12.04
C ALA A 40 -25.87 2.53 -12.26
N HIS A 41 -25.43 2.06 -13.41
CA HIS A 41 -25.32 0.63 -13.70
C HIS A 41 -24.15 -0.04 -12.94
N ALA A 42 -23.14 0.72 -12.54
CA ALA A 42 -21.99 0.23 -11.80
C ALA A 42 -21.54 1.21 -10.74
N TYR A 43 -21.31 0.71 -9.54
CA TYR A 43 -20.78 1.41 -8.38
C TYR A 43 -19.45 0.81 -7.99
N LEU A 44 -18.50 1.65 -7.57
CA LEU A 44 -17.22 1.21 -7.02
C LEU A 44 -17.03 1.82 -5.62
N PHE A 45 -17.04 0.99 -4.60
CA PHE A 45 -16.83 1.37 -3.21
C PHE A 45 -15.38 1.13 -2.83
N CYS A 46 -14.61 2.20 -2.65
CA CYS A 46 -13.19 2.18 -2.33
C CYS A 46 -12.96 2.59 -0.88
N GLY A 47 -11.97 2.03 -0.21
CA GLY A 47 -11.56 2.47 1.13
C GLY A 47 -11.04 1.34 2.01
N PRO A 48 -10.54 1.65 3.23
CA PRO A 48 -9.96 0.67 4.13
C PRO A 48 -10.88 -0.50 4.45
N ARG A 49 -10.32 -1.59 4.97
CA ARG A 49 -11.10 -2.74 5.43
C ARG A 49 -12.00 -2.33 6.61
N GLY A 50 -13.18 -2.95 6.72
CA GLY A 50 -14.03 -2.84 7.91
C GLY A 50 -14.75 -1.51 8.13
N VAL A 51 -14.71 -0.56 7.17
CA VAL A 51 -15.39 0.76 7.24
C VAL A 51 -16.83 0.74 6.73
N GLY A 52 -17.36 -0.43 6.31
CA GLY A 52 -18.76 -0.58 5.91
C GLY A 52 -19.04 -0.68 4.41
N LYS A 53 -18.03 -0.85 3.53
CA LYS A 53 -18.22 -0.97 2.05
C LYS A 53 -19.26 -2.03 1.67
N THR A 54 -19.01 -3.28 2.03
CA THR A 54 -19.91 -4.42 1.72
C THR A 54 -21.26 -4.27 2.43
N THR A 55 -21.27 -3.65 3.61
CA THR A 55 -22.53 -3.34 4.34
C THR A 55 -23.39 -2.33 3.57
N CYS A 56 -22.81 -1.21 3.13
CA CYS A 56 -23.51 -0.24 2.28
C CYS A 56 -23.96 -0.85 0.94
N ALA A 57 -23.14 -1.71 0.34
CA ALA A 57 -23.52 -2.45 -0.87
C ALA A 57 -24.78 -3.31 -0.65
N ARG A 58 -24.84 -4.05 0.45
CA ARG A 58 -26.00 -4.86 0.83
C ARG A 58 -27.24 -4.02 1.13
N ILE A 59 -27.10 -2.90 1.85
CA ILE A 59 -28.19 -1.96 2.13
C ILE A 59 -28.73 -1.37 0.82
N LEU A 60 -27.84 -0.91 -0.07
CA LEU A 60 -28.20 -0.39 -1.38
C LEU A 60 -28.97 -1.41 -2.21
N ALA A 61 -28.46 -2.63 -2.29
CA ALA A 61 -29.10 -3.73 -3.02
C ALA A 61 -30.51 -4.06 -2.48
N LYS A 62 -30.63 -4.13 -1.15
CA LYS A 62 -31.90 -4.37 -0.47
C LYS A 62 -32.91 -3.24 -0.73
N THR A 63 -32.47 -1.99 -0.65
CA THR A 63 -33.35 -0.81 -0.79
C THR A 63 -33.83 -0.64 -2.23
N ILE A 64 -32.98 -0.84 -3.24
CA ILE A 64 -33.34 -0.70 -4.65
C ILE A 64 -34.41 -1.75 -5.07
N ASN A 65 -34.31 -2.97 -4.55
CA ASN A 65 -35.26 -4.04 -4.85
C ASN A 65 -36.45 -4.10 -3.88
N CYS A 66 -36.54 -3.21 -2.90
CA CYS A 66 -37.66 -3.17 -1.97
C CYS A 66 -38.97 -2.79 -2.70
N GLU A 67 -40.05 -3.55 -2.43
CA GLU A 67 -41.36 -3.29 -3.02
C GLU A 67 -42.01 -2.03 -2.42
N HIS A 68 -41.80 -1.79 -1.13
CA HIS A 68 -42.40 -0.71 -0.36
C HIS A 68 -41.31 0.05 0.43
N PRO A 69 -40.44 0.85 -0.24
CA PRO A 69 -39.45 1.64 0.47
C PRO A 69 -40.14 2.67 1.38
N THR A 70 -39.52 2.96 2.54
CA THR A 70 -40.03 3.97 3.46
C THR A 70 -39.88 5.39 2.87
N ALA A 71 -40.54 6.38 3.50
CA ALA A 71 -40.43 7.80 3.12
C ALA A 71 -38.97 8.30 3.16
N ASP A 72 -38.14 7.73 4.06
CA ASP A 72 -36.71 8.04 4.20
C ASP A 72 -35.79 7.29 3.24
N THR A 73 -36.38 6.63 2.23
CA THR A 73 -35.64 5.86 1.22
C THR A 73 -34.88 4.67 1.82
N GLU A 74 -35.46 4.00 2.79
CA GLU A 74 -34.95 2.78 3.41
C GLU A 74 -35.77 1.55 3.00
N ALA A 75 -35.17 0.36 3.05
CA ALA A 75 -35.89 -0.89 2.80
C ALA A 75 -36.87 -1.20 3.93
N CYS A 76 -38.11 -1.63 3.61
CA CYS A 76 -39.13 -1.90 4.61
C CYS A 76 -38.79 -3.08 5.55
N GLY A 77 -37.94 -4.02 5.14
CA GLY A 77 -37.57 -5.20 5.91
C GLY A 77 -38.60 -6.32 5.94
N GLU A 78 -39.84 -6.09 5.50
CA GLU A 78 -40.99 -7.01 5.66
C GLU A 78 -41.50 -7.63 4.35
N CYS A 79 -41.28 -6.99 3.19
CA CYS A 79 -41.72 -7.52 1.90
C CYS A 79 -40.96 -8.80 1.52
N ALA A 80 -41.49 -9.55 0.57
CA ALA A 80 -40.94 -10.84 0.12
C ALA A 80 -39.48 -10.73 -0.28
N THR A 81 -39.13 -9.66 -1.03
CA THR A 81 -37.75 -9.39 -1.48
C THR A 81 -36.82 -9.08 -0.30
N CYS A 82 -37.28 -8.32 0.69
CA CYS A 82 -36.46 -7.99 1.88
C CYS A 82 -36.21 -9.21 2.76
N LYS A 83 -37.19 -10.09 2.93
CA LYS A 83 -37.07 -11.33 3.72
C LYS A 83 -36.15 -12.33 3.02
N SER A 84 -36.36 -12.57 1.73
CA SER A 84 -35.51 -13.50 0.96
C SER A 84 -34.02 -13.06 0.96
N PHE A 85 -33.75 -11.76 0.93
CA PHE A 85 -32.39 -11.26 1.06
C PHE A 85 -31.83 -11.45 2.48
N GLY A 86 -32.64 -11.20 3.53
CA GLY A 86 -32.26 -11.47 4.93
C GLY A 86 -31.85 -12.91 5.17
N ASP A 87 -32.60 -13.85 4.57
CA ASP A 87 -32.38 -15.30 4.66
C ASP A 87 -31.30 -15.82 3.69
N ASN A 88 -30.63 -14.94 2.92
CA ASN A 88 -29.68 -15.29 1.85
C ASN A 88 -30.26 -16.24 0.78
N THR A 89 -31.55 -16.18 0.53
CA THR A 89 -32.26 -16.99 -0.48
C THR A 89 -32.71 -16.18 -1.70
N SER A 90 -32.19 -14.96 -1.85
CA SER A 90 -32.55 -14.06 -2.96
C SER A 90 -31.97 -14.57 -4.29
N PHE A 91 -32.83 -14.69 -5.31
CA PHE A 91 -32.43 -15.01 -6.68
C PHE A 91 -32.00 -13.79 -7.50
N ASN A 92 -32.09 -12.59 -6.96
CA ASN A 92 -31.79 -11.34 -7.67
C ASN A 92 -30.59 -10.59 -7.13
N ILE A 93 -30.07 -10.97 -5.97
CA ILE A 93 -28.89 -10.34 -5.35
C ILE A 93 -27.85 -11.43 -5.14
N PHE A 94 -26.75 -11.30 -5.87
CA PHE A 94 -25.61 -12.23 -5.84
C PHE A 94 -24.44 -11.55 -5.16
N GLU A 95 -23.84 -12.22 -4.20
CA GLU A 95 -22.67 -11.73 -3.48
C GLU A 95 -21.50 -12.67 -3.74
N LEU A 96 -20.43 -12.16 -4.31
CA LEU A 96 -19.22 -12.87 -4.66
C LEU A 96 -18.03 -12.23 -3.97
N ASP A 97 -17.19 -13.02 -3.32
CA ASP A 97 -15.89 -12.61 -2.82
C ASP A 97 -14.82 -12.96 -3.87
N ALA A 98 -14.20 -11.95 -4.46
CA ALA A 98 -13.17 -12.13 -5.49
C ALA A 98 -11.87 -12.75 -4.95
N ALA A 99 -11.64 -12.75 -3.63
CA ALA A 99 -10.50 -13.47 -3.05
C ALA A 99 -10.64 -14.98 -3.17
N SER A 100 -11.89 -15.48 -3.08
CA SER A 100 -12.23 -16.91 -3.18
C SER A 100 -12.59 -17.34 -4.60
N ASN A 101 -13.08 -16.41 -5.44
CA ASN A 101 -13.60 -16.66 -6.79
C ASN A 101 -12.93 -15.70 -7.79
N ASN A 102 -11.65 -15.93 -8.06
CA ASN A 102 -10.83 -15.03 -8.88
C ASN A 102 -10.57 -15.56 -10.30
N SER A 103 -11.07 -16.74 -10.63
CA SER A 103 -10.83 -17.37 -11.93
C SER A 103 -11.62 -16.69 -13.05
N VAL A 104 -11.16 -16.88 -14.28
CA VAL A 104 -11.86 -16.37 -15.48
C VAL A 104 -13.20 -17.08 -15.66
N ASP A 105 -13.28 -18.34 -15.28
CA ASP A 105 -14.48 -19.16 -15.47
C ASP A 105 -15.58 -18.76 -14.50
N ASP A 106 -15.25 -18.40 -13.24
CA ASP A 106 -16.22 -17.87 -12.27
C ASP A 106 -16.87 -16.58 -12.79
N ILE A 107 -16.06 -15.69 -13.36
CA ILE A 107 -16.56 -14.44 -13.91
C ILE A 107 -17.34 -14.65 -15.21
N ARG A 108 -16.96 -15.61 -16.06
CA ARG A 108 -17.75 -15.98 -17.25
C ARG A 108 -19.11 -16.54 -16.87
N GLU A 109 -19.17 -17.37 -15.84
CA GLU A 109 -20.44 -17.87 -15.33
C GLU A 109 -21.33 -16.74 -14.81
N LEU A 110 -20.76 -15.81 -14.03
CA LEU A 110 -21.45 -14.60 -13.58
C LEU A 110 -21.99 -13.79 -14.78
N VAL A 111 -21.16 -13.51 -15.79
CA VAL A 111 -21.53 -12.79 -17.02
C VAL A 111 -22.67 -13.49 -17.77
N ASN A 112 -22.64 -14.81 -17.84
CA ASN A 112 -23.74 -15.59 -18.46
C ASN A 112 -25.02 -15.48 -17.65
N GLN A 113 -24.94 -15.50 -16.31
CA GLN A 113 -26.11 -15.33 -15.44
C GLN A 113 -26.71 -13.92 -15.55
N VAL A 114 -25.91 -12.88 -15.84
CA VAL A 114 -26.39 -11.50 -16.02
C VAL A 114 -27.38 -11.37 -17.17
N ARG A 115 -27.27 -12.21 -18.21
CA ARG A 115 -28.15 -12.17 -19.39
C ARG A 115 -29.62 -12.52 -19.12
N PHE A 116 -29.89 -13.19 -18.00
CA PHE A 116 -31.25 -13.57 -17.61
C PHE A 116 -31.89 -12.46 -16.78
N ALA A 117 -33.08 -12.03 -17.17
CA ALA A 117 -33.85 -11.02 -16.44
C ALA A 117 -34.20 -11.50 -15.00
N PRO A 118 -34.41 -10.55 -14.04
CA PRO A 118 -34.81 -10.89 -12.68
C PRO A 118 -36.17 -11.59 -12.66
N GLN A 119 -36.33 -12.61 -11.80
CA GLN A 119 -37.59 -13.30 -11.63
C GLN A 119 -38.56 -12.55 -10.71
N GLN A 120 -38.03 -11.85 -9.70
CA GLN A 120 -38.78 -11.03 -8.75
C GLN A 120 -38.02 -9.71 -8.55
N GLY A 121 -38.74 -8.61 -8.30
CA GLY A 121 -38.11 -7.29 -8.12
C GLY A 121 -37.72 -6.61 -9.45
N LYS A 122 -37.09 -5.43 -9.34
CA LYS A 122 -36.79 -4.56 -10.49
C LYS A 122 -35.41 -4.81 -11.08
N TYR A 123 -34.44 -5.12 -10.24
CA TYR A 123 -33.03 -5.18 -10.62
C TYR A 123 -32.37 -6.50 -10.21
N LYS A 124 -31.43 -6.94 -11.01
CA LYS A 124 -30.51 -8.03 -10.69
C LYS A 124 -29.19 -7.42 -10.28
N ILE A 125 -28.78 -7.65 -9.04
CA ILE A 125 -27.67 -6.93 -8.41
C ILE A 125 -26.54 -7.90 -8.13
N TYR A 126 -25.33 -7.52 -8.51
CA TYR A 126 -24.11 -8.27 -8.31
C TYR A 126 -23.16 -7.48 -7.41
N ILE A 127 -22.92 -7.98 -6.19
CA ILE A 127 -21.96 -7.43 -5.24
C ILE A 127 -20.69 -8.25 -5.36
N ILE A 128 -19.60 -7.61 -5.78
CA ILE A 128 -18.28 -8.24 -5.89
C ILE A 128 -17.37 -7.57 -4.89
N ASP A 129 -17.03 -8.31 -3.81
CA ASP A 129 -16.12 -7.81 -2.78
C ASP A 129 -14.67 -8.12 -3.13
N GLU A 130 -13.75 -7.28 -2.66
CA GLU A 130 -12.30 -7.31 -2.91
C GLU A 130 -11.96 -7.50 -4.40
N VAL A 131 -12.66 -6.76 -5.26
CA VAL A 131 -12.58 -6.88 -6.73
C VAL A 131 -11.16 -6.77 -7.29
N HIS A 132 -10.22 -6.13 -6.58
CA HIS A 132 -8.81 -6.05 -6.96
C HIS A 132 -8.08 -7.41 -6.97
N MET A 133 -8.69 -8.45 -6.37
CA MET A 133 -8.15 -9.83 -6.36
C MET A 133 -8.46 -10.60 -7.66
N LEU A 134 -9.32 -10.07 -8.52
CA LEU A 134 -9.62 -10.69 -9.81
C LEU A 134 -8.37 -10.72 -10.72
N SER A 135 -8.19 -11.80 -11.44
CA SER A 135 -7.13 -11.90 -12.45
C SER A 135 -7.37 -10.90 -13.60
N GLN A 136 -6.29 -10.52 -14.30
CA GLN A 136 -6.37 -9.62 -15.46
C GLN A 136 -7.33 -10.14 -16.54
N ALA A 137 -7.34 -11.44 -16.77
CA ALA A 137 -8.22 -12.08 -17.75
C ALA A 137 -9.69 -12.07 -17.29
N ALA A 138 -9.96 -12.22 -15.97
CA ALA A 138 -11.29 -12.08 -15.40
C ALA A 138 -11.81 -10.63 -15.53
N PHE A 139 -10.97 -9.63 -15.27
CA PHE A 139 -11.31 -8.24 -15.52
C PHE A 139 -11.70 -7.98 -16.98
N ASN A 140 -10.91 -8.48 -17.94
CA ASN A 140 -11.18 -8.31 -19.36
C ASN A 140 -12.51 -8.97 -19.80
N ALA A 141 -12.83 -10.14 -19.25
CA ALA A 141 -14.12 -10.80 -19.51
C ALA A 141 -15.30 -9.97 -18.96
N PHE A 142 -15.10 -9.26 -17.84
CA PHE A 142 -16.13 -8.46 -17.20
C PHE A 142 -16.34 -7.09 -17.87
N LEU A 143 -15.29 -6.50 -18.49
CA LEU A 143 -15.34 -5.17 -19.13
C LEU A 143 -16.47 -5.05 -20.14
N LYS A 144 -16.70 -6.05 -21.00
CA LYS A 144 -17.77 -6.03 -22.01
C LYS A 144 -19.16 -5.87 -21.38
N THR A 145 -19.39 -6.49 -20.24
CA THR A 145 -20.68 -6.41 -19.52
C THR A 145 -20.85 -5.06 -18.82
N LEU A 146 -19.74 -4.44 -18.38
CA LEU A 146 -19.77 -3.08 -17.82
C LEU A 146 -19.96 -1.98 -18.90
N GLU A 147 -19.54 -2.24 -20.13
CA GLU A 147 -19.72 -1.30 -21.26
C GLU A 147 -21.17 -1.29 -21.76
N GLU A 148 -21.76 -2.47 -21.89
CA GLU A 148 -23.13 -2.66 -22.39
C GLU A 148 -23.97 -3.48 -21.39
N PRO A 149 -24.25 -2.92 -20.20
CA PRO A 149 -24.99 -3.65 -19.19
C PRO A 149 -26.47 -3.78 -19.58
N PRO A 150 -27.14 -4.90 -19.31
CA PRO A 150 -28.59 -4.96 -19.39
C PRO A 150 -29.25 -3.93 -18.48
N PRO A 151 -30.37 -3.31 -18.85
CA PRO A 151 -31.00 -2.20 -18.12
C PRO A 151 -31.48 -2.59 -16.70
N TYR A 152 -31.58 -3.88 -16.43
CA TYR A 152 -31.95 -4.41 -15.12
C TYR A 152 -30.76 -4.85 -14.28
N ALA A 153 -29.53 -4.81 -14.79
CA ALA A 153 -28.34 -5.26 -14.06
C ALA A 153 -27.64 -4.09 -13.39
N ILE A 154 -27.32 -4.25 -12.10
CA ILE A 154 -26.54 -3.29 -11.32
C ILE A 154 -25.35 -4.02 -10.70
N PHE A 155 -24.16 -3.44 -10.88
CA PHE A 155 -22.93 -3.97 -10.31
C PHE A 155 -22.46 -3.09 -9.16
N ILE A 156 -22.12 -3.70 -8.03
CA ILE A 156 -21.57 -3.00 -6.87
C ILE A 156 -20.23 -3.66 -6.56
N LEU A 157 -19.15 -2.99 -6.94
CA LEU A 157 -17.79 -3.46 -6.76
C LEU A 157 -17.25 -2.85 -5.46
N ALA A 158 -16.60 -3.64 -4.62
CA ALA A 158 -15.93 -3.14 -3.42
C ALA A 158 -14.43 -3.51 -3.46
N THR A 159 -13.58 -2.59 -3.01
CA THR A 159 -12.13 -2.79 -2.97
C THR A 159 -11.48 -2.06 -1.81
N THR A 160 -10.44 -2.66 -1.24
CA THR A 160 -9.54 -1.98 -0.31
C THR A 160 -8.42 -1.23 -1.04
N GLU A 161 -8.10 -1.61 -2.28
CA GLU A 161 -6.97 -1.11 -3.05
C GLU A 161 -7.40 -0.51 -4.39
N LYS A 162 -7.84 0.76 -4.36
CA LYS A 162 -8.29 1.52 -5.54
C LYS A 162 -7.22 1.58 -6.65
N HIS A 163 -5.95 1.68 -6.26
CA HIS A 163 -4.83 1.80 -7.21
C HIS A 163 -4.58 0.56 -8.06
N LYS A 164 -5.06 -0.62 -7.62
CA LYS A 164 -4.97 -1.87 -8.39
C LYS A 164 -6.10 -2.03 -9.42
N ILE A 165 -7.13 -1.17 -9.38
CA ILE A 165 -8.26 -1.24 -10.31
C ILE A 165 -7.89 -0.57 -11.63
N LEU A 166 -8.21 -1.26 -12.73
CA LEU A 166 -7.94 -0.76 -14.08
C LEU A 166 -8.64 0.58 -14.35
N PRO A 167 -7.98 1.56 -14.99
CA PRO A 167 -8.60 2.83 -15.37
C PRO A 167 -9.85 2.66 -16.25
N THR A 168 -9.91 1.60 -17.04
CA THR A 168 -11.07 1.25 -17.88
C THR A 168 -12.32 0.92 -17.07
N ILE A 169 -12.18 0.36 -15.86
CA ILE A 169 -13.28 0.10 -14.92
C ILE A 169 -13.64 1.38 -14.16
N LEU A 170 -12.62 2.12 -13.69
CA LEU A 170 -12.84 3.38 -12.97
C LEU A 170 -13.68 4.37 -13.79
N SER A 171 -13.48 4.44 -15.11
CA SER A 171 -14.22 5.34 -16.00
C SER A 171 -15.69 4.95 -16.23
N ARG A 172 -16.09 3.71 -15.86
CA ARG A 172 -17.44 3.17 -16.07
C ARG A 172 -18.23 3.02 -14.79
N CYS A 173 -17.60 3.26 -13.64
CA CYS A 173 -18.22 3.14 -12.33
C CYS A 173 -18.42 4.49 -11.67
N GLN A 174 -19.51 4.64 -10.92
CA GLN A 174 -19.65 5.74 -9.96
C GLN A 174 -18.84 5.39 -8.72
N ILE A 175 -17.82 6.20 -8.42
CA ILE A 175 -16.84 5.93 -7.37
C ILE A 175 -17.30 6.58 -6.05
N PHE A 176 -17.22 5.80 -4.95
CA PHE A 176 -17.48 6.25 -3.59
C PHE A 176 -16.27 5.92 -2.72
N ASP A 177 -15.63 6.95 -2.18
CA ASP A 177 -14.44 6.80 -1.34
C ASP A 177 -14.85 6.82 0.15
N PHE A 178 -14.81 5.63 0.78
CA PHE A 178 -15.09 5.43 2.22
C PHE A 178 -13.89 5.88 3.05
N LYS A 179 -14.17 6.62 4.11
CA LYS A 179 -13.16 7.14 5.04
C LYS A 179 -13.02 6.23 6.25
N ARG A 180 -11.88 6.31 6.94
CA ARG A 180 -11.76 5.75 8.29
C ARG A 180 -12.77 6.41 9.21
N ILE A 181 -13.35 5.61 10.09
CA ILE A 181 -14.33 6.10 11.09
C ILE A 181 -13.53 6.77 12.20
N THR A 182 -14.04 7.89 12.72
CA THR A 182 -13.34 8.60 13.81
C THR A 182 -13.39 7.80 15.10
N THR A 183 -12.35 7.94 15.95
CA THR A 183 -12.30 7.29 17.28
C THR A 183 -13.55 7.61 18.10
N GLY A 184 -14.02 8.87 18.06
CA GLY A 184 -15.23 9.31 18.76
C GLY A 184 -16.49 8.57 18.32
N ASP A 185 -16.69 8.39 17.01
CA ASP A 185 -17.86 7.69 16.46
C ASP A 185 -17.82 6.19 16.84
N ILE A 186 -16.63 5.58 16.84
CA ILE A 186 -16.47 4.18 17.27
C ILE A 186 -16.81 4.04 18.75
N VAL A 187 -16.27 4.90 19.61
CA VAL A 187 -16.56 4.89 21.06
C VAL A 187 -18.06 5.04 21.31
N TYR A 188 -18.71 5.99 20.62
CA TYR A 188 -20.16 6.19 20.74
C TYR A 188 -20.94 4.90 20.39
N HIS A 189 -20.56 4.24 19.30
CA HIS A 189 -21.21 2.99 18.89
C HIS A 189 -20.94 1.84 19.86
N LEU A 190 -19.69 1.68 20.30
CA LEU A 190 -19.32 0.68 21.30
C LEU A 190 -20.11 0.86 22.60
N LYS A 191 -20.29 2.10 23.08
CA LYS A 191 -21.13 2.43 24.25
C LYS A 191 -22.58 1.96 24.07
N THR A 192 -23.12 2.13 22.88
CA THR A 192 -24.49 1.67 22.58
C THR A 192 -24.59 0.15 22.62
N ILE A 193 -23.60 -0.56 22.07
CA ILE A 193 -23.57 -2.02 22.07
C ILE A 193 -23.37 -2.59 23.47
N VAL A 194 -22.43 -2.04 24.24
CA VAL A 194 -22.15 -2.44 25.61
C VAL A 194 -23.41 -2.32 26.50
N LYS A 195 -24.18 -1.26 26.32
CA LYS A 195 -25.48 -1.10 27.01
C LYS A 195 -26.49 -2.18 26.61
N ASN A 196 -26.56 -2.51 25.33
CA ASN A 196 -27.50 -3.53 24.82
C ASN A 196 -27.11 -4.96 25.25
N GLU A 197 -25.81 -5.22 25.38
CA GLU A 197 -25.30 -6.53 25.82
C GLU A 197 -25.15 -6.63 27.33
N HIS A 198 -25.51 -5.58 28.10
CA HIS A 198 -25.38 -5.52 29.56
C HIS A 198 -23.95 -5.76 30.06
N ILE A 199 -22.96 -5.26 29.33
CA ILE A 199 -21.54 -5.35 29.67
C ILE A 199 -21.15 -4.13 30.53
N GLU A 200 -20.43 -4.34 31.63
CA GLU A 200 -19.86 -3.25 32.41
C GLU A 200 -18.53 -2.79 31.79
N ALA A 201 -18.49 -1.58 31.22
CA ALA A 201 -17.29 -1.09 30.57
C ALA A 201 -16.91 0.32 31.04
N GLN A 202 -15.61 0.51 31.27
CA GLN A 202 -15.04 1.85 31.49
C GLN A 202 -14.89 2.58 30.15
N ASP A 203 -15.15 3.89 30.15
CA ASP A 203 -15.01 4.73 28.95
C ASP A 203 -13.58 4.70 28.39
N ALA A 204 -12.58 4.69 29.24
CA ALA A 204 -11.17 4.57 28.85
C ALA A 204 -10.87 3.25 28.13
N ALA A 205 -11.47 2.13 28.55
CA ALA A 205 -11.33 0.84 27.88
C ALA A 205 -11.90 0.86 26.45
N LEU A 206 -13.08 1.45 26.26
CA LEU A 206 -13.71 1.60 24.96
C LEU A 206 -12.89 2.52 24.03
N HIS A 207 -12.26 3.55 24.59
CA HIS A 207 -11.38 4.46 23.84
C HIS A 207 -10.14 3.71 23.32
N VAL A 208 -9.51 2.89 24.14
CA VAL A 208 -8.35 2.05 23.75
C VAL A 208 -8.73 1.10 22.61
N ILE A 209 -9.90 0.42 22.70
CA ILE A 209 -10.38 -0.45 21.61
C ILE A 209 -10.58 0.35 20.33
N ALA A 210 -11.19 1.53 20.41
CA ALA A 210 -11.44 2.39 19.27
C ALA A 210 -10.14 2.90 18.63
N GLN A 211 -9.16 3.30 19.43
CA GLN A 211 -7.83 3.73 18.97
C GLN A 211 -7.11 2.58 18.25
N LYS A 212 -7.06 1.40 18.87
CA LYS A 212 -6.38 0.21 18.30
C LYS A 212 -7.04 -0.31 17.02
N SER A 213 -8.33 -0.04 16.82
CA SER A 213 -9.04 -0.42 15.60
C SER A 213 -8.71 0.43 14.37
N GLU A 214 -7.98 1.53 14.54
CA GLU A 214 -7.54 2.44 13.46
C GLU A 214 -8.67 2.88 12.50
N GLY A 215 -9.86 3.11 13.02
CA GLY A 215 -11.01 3.50 12.22
C GLY A 215 -11.74 2.36 11.52
N CYS A 216 -11.46 1.10 11.90
CA CYS A 216 -12.11 -0.10 11.40
C CYS A 216 -13.18 -0.60 12.40
N MET A 217 -14.47 -0.36 12.15
CA MET A 217 -15.55 -0.79 13.03
C MET A 217 -15.59 -2.31 13.23
N ARG A 218 -15.32 -3.09 12.18
CA ARG A 218 -15.32 -4.56 12.27
C ARG A 218 -14.29 -5.08 13.24
N ASP A 219 -13.09 -4.49 13.24
CA ASP A 219 -12.00 -4.88 14.12
C ASP A 219 -12.27 -4.42 15.56
N ALA A 220 -12.85 -3.21 15.74
CA ALA A 220 -13.30 -2.74 17.05
C ALA A 220 -14.31 -3.68 17.71
N LEU A 221 -15.32 -4.13 16.96
CA LEU A 221 -16.32 -5.09 17.46
C LEU A 221 -15.72 -6.45 17.76
N SER A 222 -14.79 -6.92 16.92
CA SER A 222 -14.09 -8.19 17.17
C SER A 222 -13.19 -8.14 18.40
N MET A 223 -12.55 -6.98 18.65
CA MET A 223 -11.78 -6.76 19.87
C MET A 223 -12.70 -6.71 21.09
N LEU A 224 -13.82 -6.01 21.01
CA LEU A 224 -14.82 -5.96 22.08
C LEU A 224 -15.28 -7.36 22.48
N ASP A 225 -15.68 -8.20 21.50
CA ASP A 225 -16.11 -9.58 21.76
C ASP A 225 -15.02 -10.40 22.45
N ARG A 226 -13.78 -10.30 21.92
CA ARG A 226 -12.66 -11.05 22.49
C ARG A 226 -12.39 -10.65 23.94
N ILE A 227 -12.33 -9.34 24.23
CA ILE A 227 -12.02 -8.86 25.56
C ILE A 227 -13.17 -9.16 26.53
N SER A 228 -14.44 -8.95 26.12
CA SER A 228 -15.59 -9.25 26.96
C SER A 228 -15.70 -10.73 27.32
N GLY A 229 -15.30 -11.62 26.39
CA GLY A 229 -15.24 -13.04 26.62
C GLY A 229 -14.18 -13.46 27.67
N PHE A 230 -13.05 -12.75 27.72
CA PHE A 230 -11.98 -13.01 28.69
C PHE A 230 -12.26 -12.38 30.06
N THR A 231 -12.93 -11.23 30.10
CA THR A 231 -13.14 -10.44 31.33
C THR A 231 -14.50 -10.71 31.99
N GLU A 232 -15.19 -11.75 31.58
CA GLU A 232 -16.53 -12.11 32.09
C GLU A 232 -17.53 -10.93 32.08
N GLY A 233 -17.41 -10.07 31.06
CA GLY A 233 -18.29 -8.92 30.86
C GLY A 233 -17.91 -7.66 31.66
N LYS A 234 -16.71 -7.59 32.24
CA LYS A 234 -16.19 -6.41 32.94
C LYS A 234 -14.99 -5.83 32.22
N LEU A 235 -15.21 -4.86 31.34
CA LEU A 235 -14.13 -4.20 30.60
C LEU A 235 -13.51 -3.09 31.45
N THR A 236 -12.39 -3.40 32.11
CA THR A 236 -11.55 -2.42 32.80
C THR A 236 -10.45 -1.92 31.87
N TYR A 237 -9.94 -0.72 32.11
CA TYR A 237 -8.83 -0.15 31.31
C TYR A 237 -7.59 -1.06 31.33
N THR A 238 -7.14 -1.47 32.52
CA THR A 238 -5.95 -2.33 32.69
C THR A 238 -6.13 -3.69 32.00
N GLY A 239 -7.25 -4.38 32.20
CA GLY A 239 -7.53 -5.65 31.54
C GLY A 239 -7.61 -5.52 30.02
N THR A 240 -8.15 -4.42 29.51
CA THR A 240 -8.18 -4.16 28.06
C THR A 240 -6.78 -3.96 27.47
N MET A 241 -5.91 -3.21 28.17
CA MET A 241 -4.51 -3.00 27.75
C MET A 241 -3.74 -4.32 27.71
N GLU A 242 -3.86 -5.15 28.75
CA GLU A 242 -3.20 -6.47 28.81
C GLU A 242 -3.66 -7.38 27.66
N HIS A 243 -4.97 -7.47 27.40
CA HIS A 243 -5.51 -8.32 26.34
C HIS A 243 -5.22 -7.83 24.91
N LEU A 244 -5.05 -6.52 24.72
CA LEU A 244 -4.61 -5.95 23.46
C LEU A 244 -3.09 -5.95 23.27
N ASN A 245 -2.36 -6.47 24.27
CA ASN A 245 -0.90 -6.47 24.30
C ASN A 245 -0.34 -5.05 24.10
N MET A 246 -0.92 -4.08 24.82
CA MET A 246 -0.52 -2.68 24.82
C MET A 246 0.08 -2.31 26.16
N LEU A 247 1.12 -1.52 26.12
CA LEU A 247 1.75 -0.98 27.34
C LEU A 247 0.98 0.26 27.81
N ASP A 248 0.87 0.39 29.13
CA ASP A 248 0.20 1.52 29.76
C ASP A 248 0.97 2.83 29.53
N ALA A 249 0.25 3.94 29.45
CA ALA A 249 0.84 5.27 29.34
C ALA A 249 1.82 5.56 30.49
N ASP A 250 1.55 5.07 31.71
CA ASP A 250 2.43 5.21 32.87
C ASP A 250 3.82 4.57 32.66
N PHE A 251 3.89 3.47 31.92
CA PHE A 251 5.18 2.89 31.53
C PHE A 251 6.00 3.87 30.69
N TYR A 252 5.39 4.46 29.67
CA TYR A 252 6.07 5.41 28.79
C TYR A 252 6.45 6.71 29.50
N PHE A 253 5.63 7.18 30.45
CA PHE A 253 6.00 8.32 31.29
C PHE A 253 7.23 8.01 32.14
N ARG A 254 7.28 6.85 32.80
CA ARG A 254 8.45 6.42 33.61
C ARG A 254 9.69 6.26 32.71
N LEU A 255 9.54 5.66 31.56
CA LEU A 255 10.62 5.49 30.58
C LEU A 255 11.16 6.83 30.10
N ALA A 256 10.29 7.78 29.74
CA ALA A 256 10.68 9.14 29.35
C ALA A 256 11.40 9.88 30.49
N ASP A 257 10.96 9.75 31.73
CA ASP A 257 11.63 10.36 32.90
C ASP A 257 13.04 9.79 33.10
N GLN A 258 13.24 8.50 32.93
CA GLN A 258 14.57 7.86 33.04
C GLN A 258 15.50 8.29 31.91
N LEU A 259 14.99 8.40 30.67
CA LEU A 259 15.75 8.92 29.53
C LEU A 259 16.20 10.37 29.75
N LEU A 260 15.32 11.20 30.28
CA LEU A 260 15.65 12.59 30.62
C LEU A 260 16.66 12.69 31.79
N ALA A 261 16.58 11.76 32.76
CA ALA A 261 17.54 11.65 33.84
C ALA A 261 18.88 11.02 33.41
N GLN A 262 18.97 10.49 32.19
CA GLN A 262 20.15 9.77 31.65
C GLN A 262 20.53 8.53 32.45
N ASP A 263 19.54 7.86 33.10
CA ASP A 263 19.75 6.66 33.90
C ASP A 263 19.58 5.41 33.01
N ILE A 264 20.70 4.92 32.45
CA ILE A 264 20.78 3.73 31.62
C ILE A 264 20.35 2.48 32.39
N SER A 265 20.78 2.37 33.65
CA SER A 265 20.54 1.16 34.46
C SER A 265 19.06 0.96 34.70
N SER A 266 18.35 2.00 35.13
CA SER A 266 16.91 1.96 35.36
C SER A 266 16.12 1.78 34.07
N THR A 267 16.59 2.38 32.97
CA THR A 267 16.00 2.20 31.64
C THR A 267 16.07 0.75 31.18
N LEU A 268 17.23 0.11 31.27
CA LEU A 268 17.41 -1.29 30.85
C LEU A 268 16.63 -2.26 31.72
N LEU A 269 16.58 -2.04 33.07
CA LEU A 269 15.77 -2.84 33.96
C LEU A 269 14.27 -2.73 33.67
N LEU A 270 13.80 -1.53 33.35
CA LEU A 270 12.40 -1.31 32.97
C LEU A 270 12.05 -2.00 31.64
N LEU A 271 12.97 -2.01 30.67
CA LEU A 271 12.80 -2.73 29.41
C LEU A 271 12.78 -4.25 29.63
N ASP A 272 13.65 -4.77 30.49
CA ASP A 272 13.72 -6.19 30.85
C ASP A 272 12.41 -6.67 31.50
N GLU A 273 11.85 -5.89 32.44
CA GLU A 273 10.56 -6.19 33.08
C GLU A 273 9.43 -6.36 32.02
N VAL A 274 9.42 -5.55 31.00
CA VAL A 274 8.37 -5.58 29.97
C VAL A 274 8.59 -6.71 28.96
N LEU A 275 9.85 -6.98 28.59
CA LEU A 275 10.19 -8.13 27.75
C LEU A 275 9.87 -9.46 28.45
N ASP A 276 10.09 -9.56 29.74
CA ASP A 276 9.74 -10.75 30.54
C ASP A 276 8.22 -10.97 30.66
N LYS A 277 7.42 -9.90 30.56
CA LYS A 277 5.96 -9.99 30.45
C LYS A 277 5.50 -10.45 29.06
N GLY A 278 6.40 -10.64 28.09
CA GLY A 278 6.13 -11.16 26.76
C GLY A 278 5.81 -10.09 25.70
N PHE A 279 6.04 -8.81 25.98
CA PHE A 279 5.89 -7.77 24.98
C PHE A 279 7.01 -7.81 23.94
N GLU A 280 6.69 -7.59 22.68
CA GLU A 280 7.69 -7.48 21.64
C GLU A 280 8.36 -6.09 21.62
N GLY A 281 9.65 -6.05 21.32
CA GLY A 281 10.41 -4.80 21.31
C GLY A 281 9.93 -3.75 20.31
N ASN A 282 9.29 -4.16 19.19
CA ASN A 282 8.67 -3.22 18.26
C ASN A 282 7.51 -2.45 18.90
N VAL A 283 6.68 -3.10 19.73
CA VAL A 283 5.58 -2.44 20.46
C VAL A 283 6.10 -1.37 21.41
N ILE A 284 7.28 -1.60 22.02
CA ILE A 284 7.92 -0.61 22.89
C ILE A 284 8.41 0.59 22.08
N ILE A 285 9.03 0.36 20.92
CA ILE A 285 9.52 1.42 20.03
C ILE A 285 8.34 2.26 19.52
N GLU A 286 7.36 1.63 18.87
CA GLU A 286 6.17 2.29 18.31
C GLU A 286 5.40 3.10 19.38
N GLY A 287 5.20 2.50 20.57
CA GLY A 287 4.51 3.19 21.65
C GLY A 287 5.31 4.37 22.24
N MET A 288 6.65 4.28 22.27
CA MET A 288 7.49 5.41 22.68
C MET A 288 7.47 6.55 21.65
N GLU A 289 7.41 6.24 20.35
CA GLU A 289 7.24 7.23 19.28
C GLU A 289 5.90 7.96 19.43
N GLU A 290 4.82 7.22 19.61
CA GLU A 290 3.49 7.80 19.85
C GLU A 290 3.46 8.68 21.10
N HIS A 291 4.09 8.21 22.19
CA HIS A 291 4.20 8.96 23.44
C HIS A 291 4.95 10.29 23.25
N LEU A 292 6.13 10.27 22.61
CA LEU A 292 6.91 11.48 22.31
C LEU A 292 6.19 12.43 21.34
N ARG A 293 5.49 11.88 20.34
CA ARG A 293 4.61 12.69 19.46
C ARG A 293 3.53 13.39 20.27
N ASN A 294 2.87 12.69 21.18
CA ASN A 294 1.83 13.27 22.02
C ASN A 294 2.38 14.36 22.95
N LEU A 295 3.58 14.19 23.52
CA LEU A 295 4.29 15.24 24.27
C LEU A 295 4.59 16.46 23.37
N LEU A 296 4.98 16.25 22.10
CA LEU A 296 5.22 17.34 21.17
C LEU A 296 3.93 18.12 20.83
N LEU A 297 2.82 17.44 20.62
CA LEU A 297 1.52 18.05 20.37
C LEU A 297 1.04 18.92 21.56
N CYS A 298 1.35 18.51 22.78
CA CYS A 298 1.01 19.27 23.99
C CYS A 298 1.87 20.53 24.20
N LYS A 299 2.87 20.78 23.37
CA LYS A 299 3.67 22.03 23.39
C LYS A 299 2.93 23.23 22.82
N ASP A 300 1.97 23.03 21.90
CA ASP A 300 1.18 24.10 21.29
C ASP A 300 -0.31 23.83 21.54
N GLU A 301 -0.99 24.75 22.21
CA GLU A 301 -2.43 24.64 22.52
C GLU A 301 -3.30 24.42 21.27
N ARG A 302 -2.86 24.93 20.11
CA ARG A 302 -3.59 24.75 18.84
C ARG A 302 -3.56 23.31 18.33
N MET A 303 -2.57 22.52 18.74
CA MET A 303 -2.37 21.14 18.33
C MET A 303 -3.09 20.14 19.25
N VAL A 304 -3.59 20.57 20.41
CA VAL A 304 -4.27 19.71 21.40
C VAL A 304 -5.46 18.94 20.81
N ARG A 305 -6.13 19.51 19.82
CA ARG A 305 -7.22 18.85 19.09
C ARG A 305 -6.77 17.59 18.30
N LEU A 306 -5.46 17.44 18.07
CA LEU A 306 -4.86 16.27 17.38
C LEU A 306 -4.44 15.19 18.38
N LEU A 307 -4.60 15.46 19.69
CA LEU A 307 -4.25 14.54 20.76
C LEU A 307 -5.36 13.51 20.94
N ASP A 308 -5.07 12.27 20.58
CA ASP A 308 -6.01 11.13 20.70
C ASP A 308 -5.64 10.25 21.90
N VAL A 309 -5.86 10.80 23.10
CA VAL A 309 -5.64 10.11 24.38
C VAL A 309 -6.88 10.25 25.27
N PRO A 310 -7.11 9.31 26.22
CA PRO A 310 -8.18 9.43 27.21
C PRO A 310 -8.09 10.76 27.98
N ASP A 311 -9.24 11.33 28.31
CA ASP A 311 -9.31 12.66 28.95
C ASP A 311 -8.55 12.71 30.29
N ASP A 312 -8.50 11.58 31.00
CA ASP A 312 -7.81 11.45 32.28
C ASP A 312 -6.28 11.60 32.16
N HIS A 313 -5.70 11.27 31.03
CA HIS A 313 -4.24 11.36 30.78
C HIS A 313 -3.81 12.74 30.25
N LYS A 314 -4.71 13.55 29.69
CA LYS A 314 -4.37 14.86 29.10
C LYS A 314 -3.62 15.80 30.06
N PRO A 315 -4.05 15.99 31.33
CA PRO A 315 -3.34 16.87 32.27
C PRO A 315 -1.90 16.44 32.52
N VAL A 316 -1.66 15.11 32.59
CA VAL A 316 -0.30 14.54 32.81
C VAL A 316 0.59 14.84 31.61
N TYR A 317 0.07 14.66 30.38
CA TYR A 317 0.79 15.01 29.16
C TYR A 317 1.19 16.48 29.11
N PHE A 318 0.31 17.41 29.49
CA PHE A 318 0.64 18.84 29.54
C PHE A 318 1.74 19.15 30.54
N GLN A 319 1.67 18.57 31.73
CA GLN A 319 2.69 18.76 32.75
C GLN A 319 4.06 18.24 32.28
N LYS A 320 4.13 17.02 31.76
CA LYS A 320 5.36 16.39 31.28
C LYS A 320 5.90 17.08 30.02
N ALA A 321 5.03 17.50 29.13
CA ALA A 321 5.43 18.26 27.94
C ALA A 321 6.18 19.54 28.31
N SER A 322 5.78 20.27 29.36
CA SER A 322 6.49 21.48 29.81
C SER A 322 7.93 21.20 30.23
N GLN A 323 8.20 20.03 30.78
CA GLN A 323 9.51 19.60 31.32
C GLN A 323 10.45 19.04 30.24
N THR A 324 9.93 18.52 29.13
CA THR A 324 10.71 17.85 28.07
C THR A 324 11.17 18.85 27.01
N PRO A 325 12.45 18.99 26.69
CA PRO A 325 12.92 19.90 25.63
C PRO A 325 12.45 19.45 24.23
N PRO A 326 11.98 20.38 23.35
CA PRO A 326 11.55 20.01 21.98
C PRO A 326 12.68 19.42 21.13
N SER A 327 13.93 19.87 21.33
CA SER A 327 15.11 19.33 20.64
C SER A 327 15.34 17.86 20.98
N PHE A 328 15.15 17.49 22.25
CA PHE A 328 15.21 16.08 22.67
C PHE A 328 14.14 15.25 21.98
N ILE A 329 12.88 15.71 21.99
CA ILE A 329 11.77 14.96 21.38
C ILE A 329 12.04 14.69 19.90
N LEU A 330 12.46 15.70 19.13
CA LEU A 330 12.73 15.56 17.69
C LEU A 330 13.91 14.61 17.42
N SER A 331 15.00 14.74 18.18
CA SER A 331 16.15 13.83 18.03
C SER A 331 15.81 12.39 18.44
N ALA A 332 15.01 12.22 19.52
CA ALA A 332 14.56 10.91 19.96
C ALA A 332 13.64 10.23 18.95
N LEU A 333 12.71 10.97 18.33
CA LEU A 333 11.85 10.45 17.26
C LEU A 333 12.67 9.97 16.05
N ASN A 334 13.74 10.69 15.66
CA ASN A 334 14.62 10.23 14.58
C ASN A 334 15.33 8.91 14.92
N VAL A 335 15.86 8.78 16.15
CA VAL A 335 16.55 7.56 16.59
C VAL A 335 15.58 6.37 16.65
N LEU A 336 14.35 6.59 17.13
CA LEU A 336 13.31 5.56 17.21
C LEU A 336 12.89 5.10 15.81
N ASN A 337 12.58 6.03 14.90
CA ASN A 337 12.21 5.71 13.53
C ASN A 337 13.31 4.91 12.79
N ASP A 338 14.59 5.30 12.96
CA ASP A 338 15.71 4.52 12.41
C ASP A 338 15.76 3.11 13.01
N SER A 339 15.46 2.99 14.29
CA SER A 339 15.45 1.70 14.99
C SER A 339 14.26 0.83 14.58
N GLU A 340 13.07 1.40 14.37
CA GLU A 340 11.88 0.69 13.89
C GLU A 340 12.12 0.06 12.52
N VAL A 341 12.64 0.86 11.56
CA VAL A 341 12.96 0.39 10.20
C VAL A 341 13.95 -0.78 10.23
N ASN A 342 14.96 -0.72 11.10
CA ASN A 342 16.00 -1.74 11.19
C ASN A 342 15.63 -2.93 12.08
N TYR A 343 14.60 -2.83 12.93
CA TYR A 343 14.21 -3.86 13.90
C TYR A 343 13.86 -5.18 13.23
N LYS A 344 13.13 -5.14 12.10
CA LYS A 344 12.74 -6.35 11.35
C LYS A 344 13.93 -7.13 10.81
N ASN A 345 15.00 -6.43 10.43
CA ASN A 345 16.20 -7.00 9.81
C ASN A 345 17.27 -7.39 10.85
N SER A 346 17.07 -7.03 12.13
CA SER A 346 18.03 -7.32 13.19
C SER A 346 18.02 -8.80 13.58
N THR A 347 19.19 -9.43 13.62
CA THR A 347 19.37 -10.82 14.07
C THR A 347 19.15 -10.96 15.56
N ASN A 348 19.60 -9.98 16.36
CA ASN A 348 19.40 -9.94 17.81
C ASN A 348 18.49 -8.76 18.17
N LYS A 349 17.19 -9.01 18.22
CA LYS A 349 16.16 -8.00 18.47
C LYS A 349 16.28 -7.35 19.84
N ARG A 350 16.65 -8.14 20.88
CA ARG A 350 16.84 -7.63 22.23
C ARG A 350 18.00 -6.64 22.31
N LEU A 351 19.17 -7.00 21.80
CA LEU A 351 20.32 -6.12 21.75
C LEU A 351 20.05 -4.85 20.95
N HIS A 352 19.32 -4.97 19.84
CA HIS A 352 18.94 -3.82 19.02
C HIS A 352 18.07 -2.82 19.80
N LEU A 353 17.08 -3.33 20.55
CA LEU A 353 16.24 -2.51 21.43
C LEU A 353 17.06 -1.84 22.52
N GLU A 354 17.90 -2.58 23.25
CA GLU A 354 18.76 -2.05 24.30
C GLU A 354 19.67 -0.94 23.76
N MET A 355 20.31 -1.14 22.60
CA MET A 355 21.16 -0.15 21.94
C MET A 355 20.40 1.11 21.52
N CYS A 356 19.15 0.97 21.06
CA CYS A 356 18.28 2.11 20.76
C CYS A 356 18.08 2.98 22.01
N PHE A 357 17.66 2.38 23.13
CA PHE A 357 17.38 3.12 24.35
C PHE A 357 18.65 3.66 25.04
N ILE A 358 19.79 2.98 24.93
CA ILE A 358 21.09 3.52 25.35
C ILE A 358 21.41 4.80 24.56
N ARG A 359 21.23 4.82 23.24
CA ARG A 359 21.42 6.04 22.42
C ARG A 359 20.50 7.16 22.89
N LEU A 360 19.22 6.85 23.17
CA LEU A 360 18.27 7.85 23.67
C LEU A 360 18.72 8.48 25.00
N CYS A 361 19.32 7.71 25.91
CA CYS A 361 19.86 8.24 27.16
C CYS A 361 21.00 9.27 26.94
N TYR A 362 21.83 9.09 25.90
CA TYR A 362 22.95 9.98 25.61
C TYR A 362 22.58 11.21 24.77
N LEU A 363 21.39 11.27 24.17
CA LEU A 363 20.97 12.36 23.27
C LEU A 363 21.09 13.74 23.90
N LEU A 364 20.75 13.90 25.19
CA LEU A 364 20.85 15.20 25.87
C LEU A 364 22.29 15.67 25.98
N GLN A 365 23.25 14.76 26.18
CA GLN A 365 24.68 15.11 26.23
C GLN A 365 25.19 15.56 24.85
N GLU A 366 24.78 14.88 23.79
CA GLU A 366 25.14 15.23 22.42
C GLU A 366 24.59 16.60 22.01
N ILE A 367 23.33 16.89 22.38
CA ILE A 367 22.70 18.19 22.12
C ILE A 367 23.44 19.31 22.85
N GLN A 368 23.75 19.12 24.15
CA GLN A 368 24.51 20.11 24.94
C GLN A 368 25.93 20.31 24.42
N ALA A 369 26.61 19.23 24.00
CA ALA A 369 27.95 19.30 23.43
C ALA A 369 27.97 20.03 22.08
N SER A 370 26.92 19.90 21.26
CA SER A 370 26.77 20.59 19.98
C SER A 370 26.51 22.08 20.16
N ASP A 371 25.73 22.46 21.18
CA ASP A 371 25.46 23.87 21.51
C ASP A 371 26.70 24.61 22.07
N VAL A 372 27.54 23.90 22.83
CA VAL A 372 28.81 24.42 23.32
C VAL A 372 29.81 24.64 22.17
N LYS A 373 29.87 23.75 21.18
CA LYS A 373 30.70 23.90 19.98
C LYS A 373 30.26 25.07 19.11
N LYS A 374 28.95 25.34 18.98
CA LYS A 374 28.43 26.51 18.24
C LYS A 374 28.73 27.85 18.94
N LYS A 375 28.85 27.86 20.28
CA LYS A 375 29.21 29.05 21.05
C LYS A 375 30.71 29.31 21.12
N SER A 376 31.56 28.38 20.72
CA SER A 376 33.03 28.47 20.77
C SER A 376 33.71 28.73 19.42
N GLU A 377 32.95 29.01 18.35
CA GLU A 377 33.56 29.59 17.15
C GLU A 377 33.95 31.06 17.48
N PRO A 378 35.25 31.42 17.43
CA PRO A 378 35.66 32.79 17.70
C PRO A 378 35.12 33.67 16.58
N GLU A 379 34.45 34.78 16.97
CA GLU A 379 34.13 35.85 16.04
C GLU A 379 35.40 36.21 15.25
N PRO A 380 35.31 36.45 13.94
CA PRO A 380 36.48 36.85 13.17
C PRO A 380 37.00 38.17 13.72
N VAL A 381 38.15 38.12 14.37
CA VAL A 381 38.88 39.30 14.81
C VAL A 381 39.23 40.10 13.56
N ILE A 382 38.52 41.20 13.34
CA ILE A 382 38.88 42.21 12.35
C ILE A 382 40.15 42.88 12.85
N VAL A 383 41.29 42.43 12.36
CA VAL A 383 42.57 43.10 12.56
C VAL A 383 42.52 44.42 11.78
N SER A 384 42.27 45.51 12.47
CA SER A 384 42.42 46.88 11.93
C SER A 384 43.90 47.22 11.77
N VAL A 385 44.35 47.26 10.53
CA VAL A 385 45.64 47.78 10.16
C VAL A 385 45.55 49.33 10.18
N PRO A 386 46.41 50.08 10.86
CA PRO A 386 46.38 51.56 10.87
C PRO A 386 46.93 52.08 9.54
N VAL A 387 46.08 52.73 8.76
CA VAL A 387 46.53 53.55 7.61
C VAL A 387 46.68 55.00 8.05
N SER A 388 47.89 55.50 7.85
CA SER A 388 48.38 56.85 8.08
C SER A 388 47.60 57.91 7.30
N GLN A 389 47.47 59.08 7.95
CA GLN A 389 46.76 60.28 7.52
C GLN A 389 47.41 60.96 6.32
N ALA A 390 46.61 61.42 5.38
CA ALA A 390 46.89 62.60 4.55
C ALA A 390 45.56 63.32 4.23
N LYS A 391 45.47 64.56 4.53
CA LYS A 391 44.39 65.56 4.37
C LYS A 391 44.58 66.38 3.08
N PRO A 392 43.72 67.37 2.74
CA PRO A 392 42.38 67.26 2.11
C PRO A 392 42.23 68.18 0.88
N ALA A 393 41.08 68.16 0.23
CA ALA A 393 40.28 69.28 -0.26
C ALA A 393 39.69 69.06 -1.69
N PRO A 394 38.69 69.86 -2.14
CA PRO A 394 37.29 69.73 -1.74
C PRO A 394 36.30 69.64 -2.96
N GLU A 395 35.04 69.41 -2.60
CA GLU A 395 33.79 69.80 -3.30
C GLU A 395 33.48 69.33 -4.73
N THR A 396 32.41 68.61 -4.84
CA THR A 396 31.12 69.09 -5.40
C THR A 396 29.99 68.05 -5.27
N VAL A 397 28.91 68.54 -4.74
CA VAL A 397 27.57 67.84 -4.69
C VAL A 397 26.92 67.99 -6.07
N PRO A 398 26.19 67.03 -6.59
CA PRO A 398 24.77 67.23 -6.72
C PRO A 398 23.90 66.03 -6.32
N LYS A 399 22.71 66.39 -5.99
CA LYS A 399 21.51 65.69 -5.50
C LYS A 399 20.87 64.68 -6.48
N PRO A 400 19.75 64.04 -6.10
CA PRO A 400 19.53 62.62 -6.19
C PRO A 400 18.59 62.24 -7.31
N LEU A 401 18.60 60.98 -7.76
CA LEU A 401 17.57 60.39 -8.62
C LEU A 401 17.22 59.00 -8.16
N ALA A 402 15.97 58.95 -7.73
CA ALA A 402 14.93 57.91 -7.83
C ALA A 402 15.27 56.41 -7.89
N GLU A 403 14.61 55.75 -6.99
CA GLU A 403 14.31 54.30 -6.89
C GLU A 403 13.93 53.66 -8.24
N GLN A 404 14.51 52.53 -8.55
CA GLN A 404 13.88 51.53 -9.43
C GLN A 404 13.99 50.15 -8.81
N LYS A 405 12.79 49.59 -8.49
CA LYS A 405 12.57 48.18 -8.15
C LYS A 405 12.69 47.31 -9.41
N PRO A 406 13.28 46.13 -9.37
CA PRO A 406 13.16 45.19 -10.48
C PRO A 406 11.87 44.40 -10.39
N ASN A 407 11.12 44.47 -11.49
CA ASN A 407 9.87 43.78 -11.75
C ASN A 407 10.17 42.38 -12.27
N VAL A 408 9.66 41.34 -11.58
CA VAL A 408 9.69 39.96 -12.05
C VAL A 408 8.36 39.71 -12.78
N GLN A 409 8.42 39.59 -14.07
CA GLN A 409 7.27 39.18 -14.91
C GLN A 409 7.31 37.66 -15.14
N SER A 410 6.24 36.99 -14.73
CA SER A 410 5.87 35.63 -15.16
C SER A 410 5.14 35.70 -16.50
N PRO A 411 5.34 34.78 -17.45
CA PRO A 411 4.54 34.74 -18.65
C PRO A 411 3.31 33.85 -18.47
N SER A 412 2.14 34.48 -18.50
CA SER A 412 0.84 33.80 -18.70
C SER A 412 0.60 33.62 -20.19
N ALA A 413 0.38 32.39 -20.63
CA ALA A 413 -0.05 32.07 -21.97
C ALA A 413 -1.58 32.23 -22.09
N VAL A 414 -1.98 33.19 -22.89
CA VAL A 414 -3.38 33.46 -23.29
C VAL A 414 -3.69 32.66 -24.53
N TYR A 415 -4.68 31.75 -24.44
CA TYR A 415 -5.31 31.16 -25.62
C TYR A 415 -6.27 32.17 -26.27
N LYS A 416 -6.05 32.47 -27.55
CA LYS A 416 -7.04 33.11 -28.41
C LYS A 416 -7.65 32.11 -29.38
N SER A 417 -8.95 32.00 -29.30
CA SER A 417 -9.84 31.39 -30.31
C SER A 417 -9.87 32.22 -31.60
N SER A 418 -9.85 31.57 -32.75
CA SER A 418 -10.39 32.15 -34.00
C SER A 418 -10.98 31.05 -34.87
N ASP A 419 -12.16 31.38 -35.40
CA ASP A 419 -13.13 30.61 -36.15
C ASP A 419 -12.70 30.12 -37.54
N ALA A 420 -13.36 29.02 -37.91
CA ALA A 420 -13.94 28.67 -39.22
C ALA A 420 -13.06 28.68 -40.48
N LEU A 421 -13.02 27.49 -41.09
CA LEU A 421 -13.43 27.25 -42.51
C LEU A 421 -13.14 25.78 -42.89
N ALA A 422 -14.19 25.05 -43.19
CA ALA A 422 -14.16 23.79 -43.95
C ALA A 422 -14.36 24.13 -45.46
N PRO A 423 -14.37 23.23 -46.42
CA PRO A 423 -13.71 21.94 -46.62
C PRO A 423 -12.98 21.83 -47.99
N LYS A 424 -12.14 20.80 -48.17
CA LYS A 424 -11.89 20.19 -49.50
C LYS A 424 -11.23 18.81 -49.38
N GLU A 425 -11.94 17.76 -49.70
CA GLU A 425 -11.37 16.55 -50.31
C GLU A 425 -10.83 16.86 -51.71
N PRO A 426 -9.88 16.11 -52.31
CA PRO A 426 -9.86 14.68 -52.48
C PRO A 426 -8.44 14.04 -52.56
N ALA A 427 -8.33 12.79 -52.47
CA ALA A 427 -7.68 11.86 -53.40
C ALA A 427 -7.16 10.59 -52.71
N ASN A 428 -7.81 9.59 -53.07
CA ASN A 428 -7.55 8.16 -53.11
C ASN A 428 -6.08 7.80 -53.39
N THR A 429 -5.41 7.09 -52.48
CA THR A 429 -4.35 6.13 -52.82
C THR A 429 -4.44 4.91 -51.91
N ASN A 430 -4.89 3.83 -52.50
CA ASN A 430 -4.86 2.47 -51.98
C ASN A 430 -3.48 2.10 -51.47
N ARG A 431 -3.36 1.80 -50.17
CA ARG A 431 -2.39 0.85 -49.61
C ARG A 431 -3.14 -0.14 -48.76
N ARG A 432 -3.24 -1.36 -49.28
CA ARG A 432 -3.67 -2.56 -48.59
C ARG A 432 -2.79 -2.74 -47.35
N ILE A 433 -3.39 -2.63 -46.17
CA ILE A 433 -2.84 -3.17 -44.92
C ILE A 433 -3.49 -4.53 -44.77
N SER A 434 -2.64 -5.53 -44.76
CA SER A 434 -2.94 -6.94 -44.55
C SER A 434 -3.77 -7.13 -43.27
N LYS A 435 -4.88 -7.84 -43.42
CA LYS A 435 -5.68 -8.42 -42.32
C LYS A 435 -4.77 -9.21 -41.42
N GLY A 436 -4.80 -8.85 -40.14
CA GLY A 436 -4.05 -9.55 -39.10
C GLY A 436 -4.77 -10.80 -38.66
N LEU A 437 -4.03 -11.65 -38.29
CA LEU A 437 -3.84 -12.86 -37.53
C LEU A 437 -4.93 -13.28 -36.50
N LEU A 438 -6.19 -12.85 -36.60
CA LEU A 438 -7.24 -13.20 -35.64
C LEU A 438 -8.43 -13.96 -36.26
N ASP A 439 -8.49 -14.11 -37.60
CA ASP A 439 -9.56 -14.85 -38.28
C ASP A 439 -9.24 -16.34 -38.51
N ASP A 440 -8.01 -16.79 -38.20
CA ASP A 440 -7.59 -18.18 -38.47
C ASP A 440 -7.76 -19.13 -37.26
N ILE A 441 -8.32 -18.67 -36.14
CA ILE A 441 -8.46 -19.53 -34.93
C ILE A 441 -9.81 -20.24 -34.86
N ASP A 442 -10.86 -19.73 -35.52
CA ASP A 442 -12.20 -20.34 -35.48
C ASP A 442 -12.39 -21.50 -36.47
N ASP A 443 -11.51 -21.67 -37.47
CA ASP A 443 -11.58 -22.75 -38.46
C ASP A 443 -10.79 -24.02 -38.06
N LEU A 444 -10.10 -24.02 -36.93
CA LEU A 444 -9.26 -25.15 -36.47
C LEU A 444 -9.93 -26.07 -35.43
N VAL A 445 -11.18 -25.81 -35.05
CA VAL A 445 -11.85 -26.58 -33.97
C VAL A 445 -12.88 -27.60 -34.47
N ASN A 446 -13.28 -27.59 -35.74
CA ASN A 446 -14.33 -28.50 -36.23
C ASN A 446 -14.01 -29.12 -37.59
N THR A 447 -13.07 -30.08 -37.64
CA THR A 447 -13.14 -31.20 -38.57
C THR A 447 -12.22 -32.34 -38.13
N PRO A 448 -12.65 -33.59 -38.00
CA PRO A 448 -11.76 -34.70 -37.83
C PRO A 448 -11.14 -35.04 -39.19
N LYS A 449 -9.83 -34.80 -39.33
CA LYS A 449 -9.07 -35.33 -40.45
C LYS A 449 -8.26 -36.54 -39.99
N GLU A 450 -8.56 -37.62 -40.66
CA GLU A 450 -7.80 -38.85 -40.66
C GLU A 450 -6.31 -38.63 -40.93
N ALA A 451 -5.51 -39.38 -40.19
CA ALA A 451 -4.06 -39.38 -40.28
C ALA A 451 -3.59 -39.79 -41.68
N SER A 452 -2.85 -38.94 -42.34
CA SER A 452 -1.91 -39.33 -43.37
C SER A 452 -0.50 -39.34 -42.74
N GLU A 453 0.01 -40.56 -42.59
CA GLU A 453 1.43 -40.86 -42.33
C GLU A 453 2.24 -40.33 -43.50
N ASP A 454 3.03 -39.29 -43.27
CA ASP A 454 4.30 -38.91 -43.89
C ASP A 454 4.65 -37.44 -43.59
N GLU A 455 4.90 -37.09 -42.33
CA GLU A 455 5.71 -35.93 -42.00
C GLU A 455 7.06 -36.43 -41.45
N VAL A 456 8.10 -36.20 -42.24
CA VAL A 456 9.51 -36.41 -41.91
C VAL A 456 9.79 -35.72 -40.56
N LYS A 457 9.94 -36.51 -39.50
CA LYS A 457 10.40 -36.05 -38.18
C LYS A 457 11.80 -35.45 -38.32
N LYS A 458 11.87 -34.13 -38.41
CA LYS A 458 13.13 -33.40 -38.39
C LYS A 458 13.75 -33.61 -37.00
N GLU A 459 14.88 -34.35 -36.97
CA GLU A 459 15.65 -34.53 -35.73
C GLU A 459 16.17 -33.17 -35.28
N LEU A 460 15.85 -32.75 -34.06
CA LEU A 460 16.37 -31.53 -33.44
C LEU A 460 17.88 -31.67 -33.24
N THR A 461 18.64 -30.76 -33.80
CA THR A 461 20.09 -30.69 -33.56
C THR A 461 20.40 -29.73 -32.41
N GLN A 462 21.51 -29.95 -31.67
CA GLN A 462 21.97 -29.03 -30.61
C GLN A 462 22.16 -27.60 -31.16
N GLN A 463 22.64 -27.47 -32.41
CA GLN A 463 22.85 -26.17 -33.04
C GLN A 463 21.55 -25.36 -33.25
N GLU A 464 20.46 -26.05 -33.60
CA GLU A 464 19.15 -25.38 -33.75
C GLU A 464 18.59 -24.89 -32.39
N ILE A 465 18.79 -25.67 -31.34
CA ILE A 465 18.42 -25.29 -29.98
C ILE A 465 19.21 -24.05 -29.50
N ASP A 466 20.51 -24.03 -29.75
CA ASP A 466 21.37 -22.90 -29.40
C ASP A 466 21.02 -21.63 -30.16
N GLN A 467 20.63 -21.73 -31.43
CA GLN A 467 20.15 -20.61 -32.24
C GLN A 467 18.82 -20.06 -31.71
N LEU A 468 17.85 -20.91 -31.39
CA LEU A 468 16.58 -20.51 -30.82
C LEU A 468 16.78 -19.85 -29.45
N PHE A 469 17.67 -20.36 -28.65
CA PHE A 469 17.99 -19.76 -27.35
C PHE A 469 18.67 -18.39 -27.49
N HIS A 470 19.50 -18.23 -28.51
CA HIS A 470 20.11 -16.93 -28.82
C HIS A 470 19.03 -15.90 -29.22
N GLN A 471 18.07 -16.30 -30.05
CA GLN A 471 16.95 -15.46 -30.44
C GLN A 471 16.08 -15.08 -29.22
N TYR A 472 15.81 -16.04 -28.34
CA TYR A 472 15.08 -15.76 -27.09
C TYR A 472 15.81 -14.72 -26.21
N LYS A 473 17.13 -14.78 -26.10
CA LYS A 473 17.92 -13.76 -25.37
C LYS A 473 17.78 -12.37 -25.98
N GLU A 474 17.79 -12.26 -27.31
CA GLU A 474 17.58 -10.97 -27.98
C GLU A 474 16.15 -10.44 -27.75
N THR A 475 15.12 -11.28 -27.77
CA THR A 475 13.74 -10.89 -27.43
C THR A 475 13.64 -10.33 -26.01
N LEU A 476 14.30 -10.96 -25.03
CA LEU A 476 14.35 -10.46 -23.64
C LEU A 476 15.06 -9.10 -23.55
N ARG A 477 16.02 -8.82 -24.42
CA ARG A 477 16.71 -7.53 -24.50
C ARG A 477 15.81 -6.44 -25.07
N GLU A 478 15.05 -6.75 -26.12
CA GLU A 478 14.07 -5.83 -26.72
C GLU A 478 12.92 -5.49 -25.77
N GLU A 479 12.44 -6.47 -25.00
CA GLU A 479 11.42 -6.30 -23.97
C GLU A 479 11.92 -5.57 -22.71
N LYS A 480 13.18 -5.13 -22.67
CA LYS A 480 13.83 -4.45 -21.52
C LYS A 480 13.84 -5.27 -20.21
N LYS A 481 13.76 -6.58 -20.29
CA LYS A 481 13.87 -7.50 -19.15
C LYS A 481 15.35 -7.80 -18.83
N SER A 482 16.09 -6.76 -18.40
CA SER A 482 17.55 -6.79 -18.24
C SER A 482 18.05 -7.85 -17.24
N VAL A 483 17.30 -8.15 -16.19
CA VAL A 483 17.65 -9.15 -15.17
C VAL A 483 17.65 -10.54 -15.79
N TYR A 484 16.58 -10.94 -16.46
CA TYR A 484 16.47 -12.25 -17.11
C TYR A 484 17.49 -12.39 -18.24
N HIS A 485 17.66 -11.36 -19.07
CA HIS A 485 18.69 -11.37 -20.13
C HIS A 485 20.10 -11.63 -19.57
N SER A 486 20.46 -10.96 -18.47
CA SER A 486 21.77 -11.16 -17.83
C SER A 486 21.95 -12.58 -17.30
N GLN A 487 20.94 -13.18 -16.67
CA GLN A 487 21.00 -14.53 -16.13
C GLN A 487 21.02 -15.57 -17.24
N PHE A 488 20.15 -15.47 -18.25
CA PHE A 488 20.13 -16.39 -19.39
C PHE A 488 21.40 -16.33 -20.27
N THR A 489 22.10 -15.20 -20.27
CA THR A 489 23.41 -15.10 -20.99
C THR A 489 24.50 -15.97 -20.37
N ARG A 490 24.38 -16.26 -19.05
CA ARG A 490 25.36 -17.08 -18.31
C ARG A 490 25.05 -18.60 -18.32
N MET A 491 23.91 -18.98 -18.91
CA MET A 491 23.45 -20.37 -18.94
C MET A 491 23.81 -21.08 -20.24
N ILE A 492 23.96 -22.39 -20.16
CA ILE A 492 24.22 -23.29 -21.29
C ILE A 492 23.00 -24.23 -21.41
N LEU A 493 22.59 -24.52 -22.65
CA LEU A 493 21.57 -25.52 -22.94
C LEU A 493 22.20 -26.83 -23.39
N GLU A 494 21.70 -27.93 -22.83
CA GLU A 494 22.05 -29.29 -23.26
C GLU A 494 20.81 -30.04 -23.74
N LYS A 495 20.85 -30.63 -24.92
CA LYS A 495 19.83 -31.58 -25.39
C LYS A 495 20.03 -32.93 -24.70
N ILE A 496 19.03 -33.39 -23.92
CA ILE A 496 19.05 -34.70 -23.28
C ILE A 496 18.38 -35.75 -24.16
N SER A 497 17.22 -35.41 -24.71
CA SER A 497 16.43 -36.26 -25.59
C SER A 497 15.69 -35.43 -26.64
N GLU A 498 14.93 -36.10 -27.54
CA GLU A 498 14.08 -35.42 -28.52
C GLU A 498 12.92 -34.59 -27.87
N GLU A 499 12.62 -34.87 -26.61
CA GLU A 499 11.51 -34.24 -25.86
C GLU A 499 11.99 -33.50 -24.61
N GLU A 500 13.31 -33.49 -24.31
CA GLU A 500 13.82 -32.89 -23.07
C GLU A 500 15.07 -32.03 -23.32
N ILE A 501 14.99 -30.77 -22.83
CA ILE A 501 16.10 -29.81 -22.83
C ILE A 501 16.44 -29.45 -21.39
N ARG A 502 17.75 -29.41 -21.08
CA ARG A 502 18.27 -29.02 -19.77
C ARG A 502 18.98 -27.69 -19.82
N PHE A 503 18.64 -26.81 -18.89
CA PHE A 503 19.37 -25.57 -18.64
C PHE A 503 20.40 -25.80 -17.54
N ILE A 504 21.65 -25.51 -17.83
CA ILE A 504 22.75 -25.55 -16.86
C ILE A 504 22.89 -24.12 -16.30
N ALA A 505 22.55 -23.94 -15.04
CA ALA A 505 22.64 -22.69 -14.34
C ALA A 505 23.93 -22.61 -13.50
N PRO A 506 24.65 -21.47 -13.48
CA PRO A 506 25.88 -21.32 -12.70
C PRO A 506 25.62 -21.16 -11.20
N ASP A 507 24.43 -20.70 -10.80
CA ASP A 507 24.03 -20.46 -9.42
C ASP A 507 22.52 -20.70 -9.21
N GLU A 508 22.07 -20.76 -7.94
CA GLU A 508 20.66 -20.97 -7.57
C GLU A 508 19.73 -19.83 -8.03
N MET A 509 20.26 -18.61 -8.16
CA MET A 509 19.50 -17.46 -8.64
C MET A 509 19.17 -17.58 -10.13
N ALA A 510 20.13 -18.06 -10.92
CA ALA A 510 19.94 -18.36 -12.33
C ALA A 510 18.92 -19.51 -12.51
N GLU A 511 19.01 -20.57 -11.69
CA GLU A 511 18.04 -21.67 -11.71
C GLU A 511 16.61 -21.19 -11.39
N SER A 512 16.43 -20.30 -10.41
CA SER A 512 15.14 -19.71 -10.07
C SER A 512 14.51 -18.97 -11.25
N CYS A 513 15.33 -18.24 -12.04
CA CYS A 513 14.85 -17.56 -13.26
C CYS A 513 14.33 -18.54 -14.32
N VAL A 514 14.92 -19.73 -14.46
CA VAL A 514 14.40 -20.77 -15.36
C VAL A 514 13.07 -21.31 -14.87
N LYS A 515 12.93 -21.53 -13.55
CA LYS A 515 11.68 -22.02 -12.95
C LYS A 515 10.55 -21.01 -13.13
N GLU A 516 10.80 -19.71 -12.94
CA GLU A 516 9.84 -18.63 -13.15
C GLU A 516 9.40 -18.48 -14.62
N GLN A 517 10.33 -18.59 -15.54
CA GLN A 517 10.08 -18.42 -16.98
C GLN A 517 9.73 -19.73 -17.71
N ARG A 518 9.54 -20.85 -16.99
CA ARG A 518 9.36 -22.18 -17.56
C ARG A 518 8.21 -22.28 -18.55
N ASN A 519 7.07 -21.64 -18.24
CA ASN A 519 5.89 -21.67 -19.12
C ASN A 519 6.15 -20.90 -20.41
N PHE A 520 6.73 -19.69 -20.32
CA PHE A 520 7.09 -18.88 -21.49
C PHE A 520 8.14 -19.55 -22.37
N LEU A 521 9.13 -20.19 -21.76
CA LEU A 521 10.14 -20.97 -22.49
C LEU A 521 9.51 -22.17 -23.21
N SER A 522 8.59 -22.87 -22.55
CA SER A 522 7.88 -24.01 -23.16
C SER A 522 7.04 -23.56 -24.36
N GLU A 523 6.28 -22.48 -24.24
CA GLU A 523 5.48 -21.90 -25.32
C GLU A 523 6.37 -21.39 -26.47
N TYR A 524 7.47 -20.73 -26.16
CA TYR A 524 8.41 -20.22 -27.14
C TYR A 524 9.03 -21.34 -27.97
N PHE A 525 9.55 -22.39 -27.32
CA PHE A 525 10.11 -23.54 -28.03
C PHE A 525 9.03 -24.33 -28.79
N GLN A 526 7.81 -24.46 -28.25
CA GLN A 526 6.69 -25.12 -28.93
C GLN A 526 6.29 -24.41 -30.22
N ALA A 527 6.28 -23.07 -30.22
CA ALA A 527 5.94 -22.27 -31.39
C ALA A 527 6.90 -22.47 -32.57
N TYR A 528 8.19 -22.76 -32.29
CA TYR A 528 9.20 -22.95 -33.32
C TYR A 528 9.42 -24.41 -33.72
N ILE A 529 9.23 -25.34 -32.80
CA ILE A 529 9.56 -26.78 -32.99
C ILE A 529 8.29 -27.60 -33.30
N GLY A 530 7.09 -27.06 -32.99
CA GLY A 530 5.81 -27.72 -33.23
C GLY A 530 5.46 -28.84 -32.25
N ARG A 531 6.29 -29.06 -31.20
CA ARG A 531 6.06 -30.07 -30.15
C ARG A 531 6.42 -29.54 -28.77
N ILE A 532 5.77 -30.08 -27.73
CA ILE A 532 6.00 -29.69 -26.32
C ILE A 532 7.34 -30.32 -25.86
N LEU A 533 8.25 -29.46 -25.38
CA LEU A 533 9.51 -29.88 -24.79
C LEU A 533 9.45 -29.81 -23.26
N ARG A 534 9.99 -30.84 -22.63
CA ARG A 534 10.19 -30.85 -21.17
C ARG A 534 11.45 -30.06 -20.83
N ILE A 535 11.28 -28.97 -20.05
CA ILE A 535 12.38 -28.12 -19.61
C ILE A 535 12.78 -28.52 -18.19
N THR A 536 14.06 -28.85 -18.02
CA THR A 536 14.68 -29.15 -16.73
C THR A 536 15.84 -28.19 -16.47
N SER A 537 16.17 -27.96 -15.21
CA SER A 537 17.28 -27.09 -14.78
C SER A 537 18.20 -27.84 -13.82
N GLU A 538 19.50 -27.63 -13.95
CA GLU A 538 20.51 -28.19 -13.04
C GLU A 538 21.54 -27.11 -12.71
N VAL A 539 21.95 -27.02 -11.45
CA VAL A 539 23.01 -26.10 -11.02
C VAL A 539 24.34 -26.83 -11.07
N ARG A 540 25.24 -26.39 -11.98
CA ARG A 540 26.62 -26.83 -12.02
C ARG A 540 27.53 -25.66 -11.68
N LYS A 541 28.28 -25.79 -10.57
CA LYS A 541 29.38 -24.88 -10.28
C LYS A 541 30.56 -25.29 -11.15
N ASP A 542 30.86 -24.49 -12.15
CA ASP A 542 32.06 -24.73 -12.99
C ASP A 542 33.30 -24.62 -12.13
N THR A 543 34.00 -25.75 -11.97
CA THR A 543 35.30 -25.85 -11.29
C THR A 543 36.49 -25.55 -12.24
N THR A 544 36.23 -24.99 -13.41
CA THR A 544 37.27 -24.64 -14.39
C THR A 544 37.00 -23.26 -14.96
N ASP A 545 37.43 -22.22 -14.22
CA ASP A 545 37.94 -20.98 -14.80
C ASP A 545 38.71 -20.19 -13.75
N ASP A 546 39.93 -20.62 -13.52
CA ASP A 546 41.02 -19.81 -13.01
C ASP A 546 41.46 -18.89 -14.16
N ASN A 547 40.82 -17.78 -14.42
CA ASN A 547 41.35 -16.57 -15.06
C ASN A 547 40.29 -15.69 -15.74
N THR A 548 39.26 -15.27 -15.03
CA THR A 548 38.59 -13.97 -15.24
C THR A 548 37.53 -13.75 -14.14
N GLN A 549 37.93 -13.89 -12.90
CA GLN A 549 37.17 -13.22 -11.82
C GLN A 549 37.33 -11.72 -12.09
N LYS A 550 36.31 -11.08 -12.64
CA LYS A 550 36.04 -9.67 -12.34
C LYS A 550 35.81 -9.60 -10.83
N LYS A 551 36.92 -9.45 -10.08
CA LYS A 551 36.93 -9.15 -8.66
C LYS A 551 35.87 -8.06 -8.46
N ILE A 552 34.88 -8.31 -7.63
CA ILE A 552 33.97 -7.26 -7.19
C ILE A 552 34.88 -6.27 -6.48
N MET A 553 35.24 -5.18 -7.18
CA MET A 553 36.14 -4.17 -6.67
C MET A 553 35.41 -3.47 -5.53
N SER A 554 36.01 -3.49 -4.35
CA SER A 554 35.52 -2.65 -3.24
C SER A 554 35.55 -1.18 -3.67
N LYS A 555 34.78 -0.32 -3.01
CA LYS A 555 34.79 1.13 -3.31
C LYS A 555 36.20 1.70 -3.21
N GLN A 556 37.04 1.14 -2.34
CA GLN A 556 38.45 1.49 -2.19
C GLN A 556 39.29 1.06 -3.40
N ASP A 557 39.12 -0.19 -3.88
CA ASP A 557 39.81 -0.66 -5.08
C ASP A 557 39.43 0.15 -6.33
N MET A 558 38.16 0.60 -6.40
CA MET A 558 37.67 1.45 -7.47
C MET A 558 38.28 2.86 -7.42
N TYR A 559 38.44 3.42 -6.22
CA TYR A 559 39.14 4.69 -6.00
C TYR A 559 40.62 4.57 -6.36
N ASP A 560 41.31 3.51 -5.95
CA ASP A 560 42.72 3.27 -6.26
C ASP A 560 42.94 3.07 -7.78
N ALA A 561 42.01 2.39 -8.47
CA ALA A 561 42.03 2.28 -9.92
C ALA A 561 41.78 3.62 -10.64
N MET A 562 40.98 4.52 -10.06
CA MET A 562 40.79 5.90 -10.54
C MET A 562 42.04 6.75 -10.31
N LEU A 563 42.70 6.61 -9.15
CA LEU A 563 43.96 7.26 -8.82
C LEU A 563 45.08 6.87 -9.79
N ALA A 564 45.17 5.62 -10.14
CA ALA A 564 46.15 5.11 -11.14
C ALA A 564 45.95 5.74 -12.53
N LYS A 565 44.70 6.07 -12.90
CA LYS A 565 44.35 6.73 -14.17
C LYS A 565 44.54 8.27 -14.11
N ASN A 566 44.31 8.88 -12.95
CA ASN A 566 44.40 10.33 -12.78
C ASN A 566 44.91 10.71 -11.38
N PRO A 567 46.23 10.95 -11.23
CA PRO A 567 46.86 11.27 -9.94
C PRO A 567 46.32 12.57 -9.26
N ASN A 568 45.69 13.47 -10.03
CA ASN A 568 45.14 14.72 -9.49
C ASN A 568 43.90 14.51 -8.59
N LEU A 569 43.30 13.30 -8.59
CA LEU A 569 42.19 12.95 -7.69
C LEU A 569 42.60 13.00 -6.21
N SER A 570 43.86 12.71 -5.89
CA SER A 570 44.38 12.83 -4.52
C SER A 570 44.41 14.28 -4.04
N LEU A 571 44.79 15.22 -4.92
CA LEU A 571 44.79 16.65 -4.64
C LEU A 571 43.36 17.20 -4.46
N LEU A 572 42.42 16.72 -5.28
CA LEU A 572 41.02 17.09 -5.18
C LEU A 572 40.41 16.61 -3.84
N ARG A 573 40.68 15.37 -3.47
CA ARG A 573 40.25 14.82 -2.18
C ARG A 573 40.76 15.64 -1.00
N ASN A 574 42.03 15.97 -0.98
CA ASN A 574 42.64 16.71 0.10
C ASN A 574 42.17 18.18 0.17
N LYS A 575 41.97 18.83 -0.99
CA LYS A 575 41.48 20.21 -1.04
C LYS A 575 40.00 20.36 -0.67
N LEU A 576 39.17 19.37 -0.98
CA LEU A 576 37.73 19.39 -0.72
C LEU A 576 37.32 18.56 0.51
N ASN A 577 38.29 17.98 1.23
CA ASN A 577 38.08 17.16 2.43
C ASN A 577 37.04 16.04 2.23
N LEU A 578 37.10 15.37 1.05
CA LEU A 578 36.16 14.33 0.70
C LEU A 578 36.51 13.01 1.39
N HIS A 579 35.53 12.35 2.00
CA HIS A 579 35.65 11.01 2.56
C HIS A 579 35.00 10.00 1.62
N ILE A 580 35.55 8.77 1.58
CA ILE A 580 34.94 7.65 0.86
C ILE A 580 33.99 6.98 1.85
N ASP A 581 32.71 7.02 1.58
CA ASP A 581 31.71 6.30 2.37
C ASP A 581 31.80 4.81 2.04
N PHE A 582 32.02 4.01 3.07
CA PHE A 582 32.12 2.55 3.00
C PHE A 582 30.77 1.88 3.04
#